data_d133e1f8a26915f50cdb6fbd1b2560c9
#
_entry.id   d133e1f8a26915f50cdb6fbd1b2560c9
#
_cell.length_a   1.000
_cell.length_b   1.000
_cell.length_c   1.000
_cell.angle_alpha   90.00
_cell.angle_beta   90.00
_cell.angle_gamma   90.00
#
_symmetry.space_group_name_H-M   'P 1'
#
loop_
_entity.id
_entity.type
_entity.pdbx_description
1 polymer ?
#
loop_
_entity_poly.entity_id
_entity_poly.type
_entity_poly.pdbx_seq_one_letter_code
_entity_poly.pdbx_strand_id
1 'polypeptide(L)' 'MAKALLGYMSSSDPRALAQLAAENRRLRQHVADLEDHVLRLQAENDTLAAAAHDAPLLTLDESMQPV' A
#
# COMPACT_ATOMS: atom_id res chain seq x y z
N MET A 1 25.35 -23.52 18.67
CA MET A 1 24.84 -23.39 17.33
C MET A 1 24.14 -22.07 17.11
N ALA A 2 23.15 -21.80 17.91
CA ALA A 2 22.48 -20.49 17.79
C ALA A 2 23.47 -19.38 18.04
N LYS A 3 24.33 -19.59 18.98
CA LYS A 3 25.35 -18.61 19.28
C LYS A 3 26.29 -18.41 18.10
N ALA A 4 26.67 -19.50 17.48
CA ALA A 4 27.53 -19.41 16.32
C ALA A 4 26.81 -18.73 15.16
N LEU A 5 25.53 -19.01 15.04
CA LEU A 5 24.73 -18.37 13.99
C LEU A 5 24.64 -16.88 14.22
N LEU A 6 24.38 -16.47 15.46
CA LEU A 6 24.30 -15.07 15.77
C LEU A 6 25.64 -14.38 15.52
N GLY A 7 26.72 -15.03 15.96
CA GLY A 7 28.03 -14.47 15.71
C GLY A 7 28.32 -14.40 14.23
N TYR A 8 27.92 -15.41 13.51
CA TYR A 8 28.13 -15.42 12.08
C TYR A 8 27.37 -14.28 11.42
N MET A 9 26.12 -14.10 11.77
CA MET A 9 25.31 -13.07 11.13
C MET A 9 25.74 -11.68 11.53
N SER A 10 26.17 -11.51 12.78
CA SER A 10 26.50 -10.18 13.25
C SER A 10 27.91 -9.78 12.86
N SER A 11 28.81 -10.75 12.78
CA SER A 11 30.21 -10.45 12.53
C SER A 11 30.70 -10.85 11.16
N SER A 12 29.90 -11.64 10.46
CA SER A 12 30.40 -12.26 9.26
C SER A 12 30.61 -11.25 8.14
N ASP A 13 29.73 -10.28 8.02
CA ASP A 13 29.82 -9.43 6.85
C ASP A 13 29.14 -8.10 7.11
N PRO A 14 29.92 -7.08 7.40
CA PRO A 14 29.36 -5.75 7.58
C PRO A 14 28.63 -5.26 6.33
N ARG A 15 29.08 -5.71 5.16
CA ARG A 15 28.39 -5.33 3.94
C ARG A 15 27.01 -5.93 3.88
N ALA A 16 26.88 -7.19 4.27
CA ALA A 16 25.59 -7.84 4.26
C ALA A 16 24.64 -7.13 5.21
N LEU A 17 25.15 -6.74 6.38
CA LEU A 17 24.34 -5.99 7.33
C LEU A 17 23.93 -4.65 6.76
N ALA A 18 24.87 -3.98 6.12
CA ALA A 18 24.58 -2.69 5.51
C ALA A 18 23.56 -2.84 4.41
N GLN A 19 23.68 -3.90 3.63
CA GLN A 19 22.73 -4.16 2.55
C GLN A 19 21.35 -4.46 3.11
N LEU A 20 21.30 -5.23 4.19
CA LEU A 20 20.02 -5.54 4.82
C LEU A 20 19.38 -4.28 5.38
N ALA A 21 20.19 -3.43 5.99
CA ALA A 21 19.66 -2.18 6.51
C ALA A 21 19.15 -1.29 5.40
N ALA A 22 19.90 -1.22 4.32
CA ALA A 22 19.48 -0.42 3.17
C ALA A 22 18.20 -1.00 2.55
N GLU A 23 18.16 -2.31 2.42
CA GLU A 23 16.98 -2.97 1.88
C GLU A 23 15.79 -2.77 2.79
N ASN A 24 16.02 -2.82 4.10
CA ASN A 24 14.96 -2.60 5.06
C ASN A 24 14.39 -1.19 4.92
N ARG A 25 15.28 -0.21 4.78
CA ARG A 25 14.83 1.16 4.60
C ARG A 25 14.06 1.30 3.30
N ARG A 26 14.53 0.66 2.26
CA ARG A 26 13.86 0.73 0.97
C ARG A 26 12.48 0.11 1.04
N LEU A 27 12.38 -1.03 1.71
CA LEU A 27 11.10 -1.69 1.85
C LEU A 27 10.14 -0.89 2.70
N ARG A 28 10.64 -0.29 3.75
CA ARG A 28 9.80 0.56 4.59
C ARG A 28 9.29 1.76 3.81
N GLN A 29 10.15 2.33 2.99
CA GLN A 29 9.74 3.44 2.15
C GLN A 29 8.69 2.97 1.16
N HIS A 30 8.89 1.78 0.61
CA HIS A 30 7.94 1.22 -0.33
C HIS A 30 6.59 0.99 0.33
N VAL A 31 6.60 0.48 1.56
CA VAL A 31 5.37 0.26 2.30
C VAL A 31 4.67 1.59 2.56
N ALA A 32 5.43 2.60 2.94
CA ALA A 32 4.83 3.92 3.18
C ALA A 32 4.20 4.46 1.90
N ASP A 33 4.87 4.27 0.77
CA ASP A 33 4.32 4.72 -0.50
C ASP A 33 3.04 3.96 -0.83
N LEU A 34 3.03 2.67 -0.58
CA LEU A 34 1.84 1.87 -0.85
C LEU A 34 0.69 2.26 0.07
N GLU A 35 0.99 2.51 1.33
CA GLU A 35 -0.03 2.95 2.26
C GLU A 35 -0.62 4.28 1.82
N ASP A 36 0.23 5.16 1.35
CA ASP A 36 -0.21 6.44 0.84
C ASP A 36 -1.11 6.23 -0.37
N HIS A 37 -0.71 5.31 -1.23
CA HIS A 37 -1.47 5.00 -2.42
C HIS A 37 -2.84 4.43 -2.05
N VAL A 38 -2.87 3.55 -1.06
CA VAL A 38 -4.12 2.96 -0.60
C VAL A 38 -5.05 4.05 -0.07
N LEU A 39 -4.51 4.95 0.73
CA LEU A 39 -5.33 6.04 1.26
C LEU A 39 -5.91 6.89 0.14
N ARG A 40 -5.11 7.15 -0.88
CA ARG A 40 -5.59 7.93 -2.01
C ARG A 40 -6.67 7.19 -2.77
N LEU A 41 -6.46 5.88 -2.96
CA LEU A 41 -7.47 5.08 -3.64
C LEU A 41 -8.75 5.01 -2.84
N GLN A 42 -8.64 4.92 -1.54
CA GLN A 42 -9.84 4.93 -0.70
C GLN A 42 -10.58 6.26 -0.83
N ALA A 43 -9.84 7.36 -0.83
CA ALA A 43 -10.45 8.67 -1.00
C ALA A 43 -11.13 8.77 -2.35
N GLU A 44 -10.46 8.29 -3.39
CA GLU A 44 -11.05 8.30 -4.72
C GLU A 44 -12.27 7.41 -4.78
N ASN A 45 -12.19 6.27 -4.13
CA ASN A 45 -13.30 5.35 -4.08
C ASN A 45 -14.49 5.98 -3.38
N ASP A 46 -14.23 6.66 -2.28
CA ASP A 46 -15.30 7.33 -1.55
C ASP A 46 -15.91 8.44 -2.41
N THR A 47 -15.08 9.17 -3.12
CA THR A 47 -15.56 10.21 -4.00
C THR A 47 -16.43 9.62 -5.11
N LEU A 48 -15.95 8.53 -5.69
CA LEU A 48 -16.71 7.87 -6.74
C LEU A 48 -18.00 7.28 -6.21
N ALA A 49 -17.94 6.72 -5.01
CA ALA A 49 -19.14 6.17 -4.41
C ALA A 49 -20.16 7.26 -4.14
N ALA A 50 -19.70 8.41 -3.68
CA ALA A 50 -20.60 9.52 -3.45
C ALA A 50 -21.18 10.03 -4.76
N ALA A 51 -20.36 10.12 -5.78
CA ALA A 51 -20.83 10.54 -7.09
C ALA A 51 -21.80 9.52 -7.65
N ALA A 52 -21.50 8.25 -7.47
CA ALA A 52 -22.39 7.20 -7.94
C ALA A 52 -23.69 7.20 -7.16
N HIS A 53 -23.62 7.60 -5.90
CA HIS A 53 -24.83 7.68 -5.10
C HIS A 53 -25.72 8.83 -5.56
N ASP A 54 -25.10 9.93 -5.93
CA ASP A 54 -25.85 11.07 -6.41
C ASP A 54 -26.30 10.86 -7.86
N ALA A 55 -25.42 10.31 -8.68
CA ALA A 55 -25.72 10.12 -10.08
C ALA A 55 -26.89 9.17 -10.30
N PRO A 56 -27.01 8.08 -9.57
CA PRO A 56 -28.15 7.16 -9.80
C PRO A 56 -29.49 7.81 -9.56
N LEU A 57 -29.53 8.80 -8.70
CA LEU A 57 -30.78 9.50 -8.51
C LEU A 57 -31.23 10.17 -9.80
N LEU A 58 -30.25 10.66 -10.56
CA LEU A 58 -30.51 11.25 -11.84
C LEU A 58 -30.64 10.21 -12.93
N THR A 59 -29.74 9.25 -12.92
CA THR A 59 -29.73 8.23 -13.96
C THR A 59 -30.86 7.24 -13.79
N LEU A 60 -31.29 7.02 -12.58
CA LEU A 60 -32.41 6.14 -12.35
C LEU A 60 -33.64 6.64 -13.08
N ASP A 61 -33.86 7.93 -13.02
CA ASP A 61 -34.96 8.53 -13.73
C ASP A 61 -34.83 8.26 -15.24
N GLU A 62 -33.61 8.46 -15.73
CA GLU A 62 -33.35 8.25 -17.13
C GLU A 62 -33.47 6.79 -17.53
N SER A 63 -32.91 5.92 -16.75
CA SER A 63 -32.86 4.52 -17.08
C SER A 63 -34.20 3.88 -16.87
N MET A 64 -35.01 4.39 -15.99
CA MET A 64 -36.35 3.84 -15.79
C MET A 64 -37.33 4.30 -16.85
N GLN A 65 -37.08 5.46 -17.38
CA GLN A 65 -37.95 5.99 -18.39
C GLN A 65 -37.96 5.20 -19.70
N PRO A 66 -36.79 4.92 -20.24
CA PRO A 66 -36.76 4.25 -21.54
C PRO A 66 -37.29 2.83 -21.47
N VAL A 67 -37.24 2.25 -20.31
CA VAL A 67 -37.73 0.91 -20.17
C VAL A 67 -39.23 0.93 -20.00
#